data_67415ad59ec7c5b707ac9a51d877480a
#
_entry.id   67415ad59ec7c5b707ac9a51d877480a
#
_cell.length_a   1.000
_cell.length_b   1.000
_cell.length_c   1.000
_cell.angle_alpha   90.00
_cell.angle_beta   90.00
_cell.angle_gamma   90.00
#
_symmetry.space_group_name_H-M   'P 1'
#
loop_
_entity.id
_entity.type
_entity.pdbx_description
1 polymer ?
#
loop_
_entity_poly.entity_id
_entity_poly.type
_entity_poly.pdbx_seq_one_letter_code
_entity_poly.pdbx_strand_id
1 'polypeptide(L)'
;MRIKLLIIAFAASLLFIPQSQAQTSASGFPKGELSNAKNHTGNIWLSELNVGDSTFDPSIAMATYDAGAKLDWHIHPGGQVLLITEGTGYYQERGKPTRIVHKGDVIKCVPGAEHWHGATPNDTFAYIAVTPTAKGKTIWLEPVSDKDFSSVK
;
A
#
# COMPACT_ATOMS: atom_id res chain seq x y z
N MET A 1 40.18 51.32 -40.83
CA MET A 1 38.83 50.94 -40.48
C MET A 1 38.95 49.58 -39.67
N ARG A 2 38.81 49.65 -38.33
CA ARG A 2 39.02 48.45 -37.46
C ARG A 2 37.62 47.89 -37.11
N ILE A 3 37.35 46.70 -37.62
CA ILE A 3 36.11 45.97 -37.32
C ILE A 3 36.27 45.32 -35.96
N LYS A 4 35.45 45.74 -34.98
CA LYS A 4 35.35 45.08 -33.67
C LYS A 4 34.38 43.90 -33.79
N LEU A 5 34.91 42.69 -33.66
CA LEU A 5 34.11 41.48 -33.61
C LEU A 5 33.51 41.34 -32.20
N LEU A 6 32.20 41.39 -32.11
CA LEU A 6 31.46 41.22 -30.85
C LEU A 6 31.16 39.72 -30.69
N ILE A 7 31.82 39.04 -29.75
CA ILE A 7 31.53 37.66 -29.42
C ILE A 7 30.41 37.65 -28.38
N ILE A 8 29.23 37.23 -28.81
CA ILE A 8 28.09 36.99 -27.89
C ILE A 8 28.25 35.56 -27.33
N ALA A 9 28.59 35.47 -26.07
CA ALA A 9 28.62 34.19 -25.33
C ALA A 9 27.17 33.83 -24.96
N PHE A 10 26.66 32.76 -25.54
CA PHE A 10 25.35 32.18 -25.19
C PHE A 10 25.56 31.27 -23.99
N ALA A 11 25.20 31.74 -22.80
CA ALA A 11 25.20 30.92 -21.58
C ALA A 11 23.96 29.99 -21.60
N ALA A 12 24.14 28.74 -21.97
CA ALA A 12 23.09 27.71 -21.84
C ALA A 12 22.91 27.38 -20.36
N SER A 13 21.87 27.90 -19.73
CA SER A 13 21.44 27.50 -18.39
C SER A 13 20.84 26.11 -18.47
N LEU A 14 21.58 25.09 -18.04
CA LEU A 14 21.05 23.75 -17.82
C LEU A 14 20.08 23.81 -16.62
N LEU A 15 18.80 23.79 -16.91
CA LEU A 15 17.75 23.59 -15.90
C LEU A 15 17.90 22.16 -15.35
N PHE A 16 18.46 22.06 -14.17
CA PHE A 16 18.49 20.82 -13.40
C PHE A 16 17.06 20.58 -12.89
N ILE A 17 16.29 19.74 -13.60
CA ILE A 17 15.00 19.24 -13.10
C ILE A 17 15.35 18.14 -12.10
N PRO A 18 15.07 18.30 -10.80
CA PRO A 18 15.28 17.23 -9.85
C PRO A 18 14.36 16.06 -10.24
N GLN A 19 14.92 14.95 -10.69
CA GLN A 19 14.18 13.70 -10.81
C GLN A 19 13.81 13.27 -9.40
N SER A 20 12.51 13.34 -9.07
CA SER A 20 11.95 12.72 -7.88
C SER A 20 12.19 11.21 -8.00
N GLN A 21 13.17 10.71 -7.27
CA GLN A 21 13.36 9.27 -7.14
C GLN A 21 12.20 8.74 -6.29
N ALA A 22 11.34 7.93 -6.88
CA ALA A 22 10.31 7.24 -6.14
C ALA A 22 10.98 6.42 -5.01
N GLN A 23 10.58 6.69 -3.77
CA GLN A 23 11.09 5.96 -2.61
C GLN A 23 10.65 4.49 -2.73
N THR A 24 11.60 3.58 -2.88
CA THR A 24 11.31 2.13 -2.91
C THR A 24 11.23 1.58 -1.49
N SER A 25 10.34 0.60 -1.29
CA SER A 25 10.32 -0.20 -0.07
C SER A 25 11.52 -1.18 -0.04
N ALA A 26 11.78 -1.79 1.11
CA ALA A 26 12.83 -2.82 1.22
C ALA A 26 12.54 -4.05 0.36
N SER A 27 11.30 -4.26 -0.07
CA SER A 27 10.91 -5.30 -1.03
C SER A 27 11.31 -5.00 -2.48
N GLY A 28 11.80 -3.77 -2.78
CA GLY A 28 12.15 -3.33 -4.13
C GLY A 28 10.98 -2.76 -4.93
N PHE A 29 9.76 -2.81 -4.41
CA PHE A 29 8.59 -2.19 -5.04
C PHE A 29 8.44 -0.72 -4.60
N PRO A 30 7.80 0.14 -5.43
CA PRO A 30 7.54 1.52 -5.05
C PRO A 30 6.71 1.60 -3.76
N LYS A 31 7.07 2.50 -2.84
CA LYS A 31 6.27 2.75 -1.64
C LYS A 31 4.92 3.37 -1.99
N GLY A 32 4.87 4.16 -3.04
CA GLY A 32 3.66 4.84 -3.52
C GLY A 32 3.33 6.12 -2.79
N GLU A 33 2.07 6.55 -2.90
CA GLU A 33 1.57 7.81 -2.35
C GLU A 33 0.90 7.61 -1.00
N LEU A 34 0.99 8.62 -0.12
CA LEU A 34 0.28 8.61 1.15
C LEU A 34 -1.23 8.63 0.89
N SER A 35 -1.94 7.64 1.42
CA SER A 35 -3.39 7.55 1.28
C SER A 35 -4.09 8.70 2.01
N ASN A 36 -5.06 9.32 1.35
CA ASN A 36 -5.99 10.30 1.93
C ASN A 36 -7.40 9.73 2.11
N ALA A 37 -7.59 8.43 1.91
CA ALA A 37 -8.86 7.74 2.12
C ALA A 37 -9.30 7.81 3.58
N LYS A 38 -10.61 7.57 3.83
CA LYS A 38 -11.21 7.65 5.18
C LYS A 38 -11.44 6.27 5.81
N ASN A 39 -10.96 5.22 5.16
CA ASN A 39 -11.16 3.83 5.52
C ASN A 39 -9.93 3.20 6.23
N HIS A 40 -9.16 4.04 6.92
CA HIS A 40 -7.99 3.60 7.70
C HIS A 40 -7.66 4.57 8.82
N THR A 41 -6.87 4.09 9.78
CA THR A 41 -6.24 4.86 10.84
C THR A 41 -4.72 4.82 10.65
N GLY A 42 -4.04 5.93 10.92
CA GLY A 42 -2.58 6.06 10.75
C GLY A 42 -2.17 6.28 9.29
N ASN A 43 -0.87 6.25 9.04
CA ASN A 43 -0.33 6.48 7.71
C ASN A 43 -0.19 5.19 6.92
N ILE A 44 -0.75 5.18 5.72
CA ILE A 44 -0.66 4.07 4.78
C ILE A 44 -0.27 4.64 3.42
N TRP A 45 0.76 4.10 2.80
CA TRP A 45 1.15 4.41 1.42
C TRP A 45 0.69 3.30 0.50
N LEU A 46 0.23 3.68 -0.68
CA LEU A 46 -0.27 2.77 -1.70
C LEU A 46 0.45 3.01 -3.03
N SER A 47 0.90 1.94 -3.63
CA SER A 47 1.39 1.93 -5.01
C SER A 47 0.58 0.93 -5.81
N GLU A 48 -0.12 1.40 -6.84
CA GLU A 48 -0.84 0.53 -7.76
C GLU A 48 0.16 -0.10 -8.74
N LEU A 49 0.27 -1.42 -8.71
CA LEU A 49 1.18 -2.20 -9.56
C LEU A 49 0.47 -2.76 -10.79
N ASN A 50 -0.83 -3.03 -10.68
CA ASN A 50 -1.71 -3.42 -11.77
C ASN A 50 -3.15 -2.99 -11.50
N VAL A 51 -3.75 -2.29 -12.45
CA VAL A 51 -5.20 -2.05 -12.47
C VAL A 51 -5.86 -3.26 -13.10
N GLY A 52 -6.78 -3.92 -12.38
CA GLY A 52 -7.50 -5.06 -12.95
C GLY A 52 -8.31 -4.65 -14.19
N ASP A 53 -8.19 -5.44 -15.24
CA ASP A 53 -8.92 -5.25 -16.51
C ASP A 53 -9.47 -6.57 -17.04
N SER A 54 -10.00 -6.57 -18.26
CA SER A 54 -10.56 -7.78 -18.89
C SER A 54 -9.51 -8.82 -19.29
N THR A 55 -8.23 -8.45 -19.35
CA THR A 55 -7.11 -9.34 -19.70
C THR A 55 -6.42 -9.85 -18.45
N PHE A 56 -6.19 -8.94 -17.48
CA PHE A 56 -5.56 -9.23 -16.19
C PHE A 56 -6.51 -8.78 -15.08
N ASP A 57 -7.45 -9.63 -14.70
CA ASP A 57 -8.50 -9.33 -13.73
C ASP A 57 -7.99 -8.77 -12.39
N PRO A 58 -6.95 -9.33 -11.72
CA PRO A 58 -6.65 -8.86 -10.39
C PRO A 58 -6.03 -7.46 -10.39
N SER A 59 -6.60 -6.57 -9.56
CA SER A 59 -5.85 -5.41 -9.07
C SER A 59 -4.71 -5.90 -8.20
N ILE A 60 -3.51 -5.35 -8.38
CA ILE A 60 -2.33 -5.63 -7.57
C ILE A 60 -1.80 -4.32 -7.02
N ALA A 61 -1.66 -4.25 -5.71
CA ALA A 61 -1.16 -3.05 -5.05
C ALA A 61 -0.14 -3.39 -3.97
N MET A 62 0.91 -2.57 -3.87
CA MET A 62 1.79 -2.55 -2.70
C MET A 62 1.19 -1.61 -1.67
N ALA A 63 1.07 -2.07 -0.43
CA ALA A 63 0.64 -1.26 0.70
C ALA A 63 1.71 -1.27 1.78
N THR A 64 2.06 -0.09 2.29
CA THR A 64 3.05 0.10 3.36
C THR A 64 2.43 0.88 4.50
N TYR A 65 2.58 0.40 5.71
CA TYR A 65 1.96 0.90 6.93
C TYR A 65 3.00 1.39 7.91
N ASP A 66 2.80 2.54 8.51
CA ASP A 66 3.51 2.90 9.74
C ASP A 66 3.04 2.03 10.91
N ALA A 67 3.85 1.94 11.96
CA ALA A 67 3.50 1.23 13.18
C ALA A 67 2.13 1.70 13.71
N GLY A 68 1.24 0.75 14.02
CA GLY A 68 -0.11 0.99 14.51
C GLY A 68 -1.15 1.39 13.45
N ALA A 69 -0.75 1.62 12.20
CA ALA A 69 -1.71 1.92 11.13
C ALA A 69 -2.52 0.68 10.74
N LYS A 70 -3.80 0.86 10.48
CA LYS A 70 -4.73 -0.25 10.18
C LYS A 70 -5.84 0.18 9.23
N LEU A 71 -6.30 -0.74 8.39
CA LEU A 71 -7.54 -0.58 7.60
C LEU A 71 -8.77 -0.81 8.47
N ASP A 72 -9.87 -0.24 8.07
CA ASP A 72 -11.18 -0.57 8.60
C ASP A 72 -11.59 -2.00 8.22
N TRP A 73 -12.59 -2.55 8.89
CA TRP A 73 -13.21 -3.79 8.48
C TRP A 73 -13.70 -3.66 7.04
N HIS A 74 -13.49 -4.71 6.25
CA HIS A 74 -13.89 -4.72 4.84
C HIS A 74 -14.10 -6.12 4.29
N ILE A 75 -14.69 -6.18 3.10
CA ILE A 75 -15.01 -7.41 2.38
C ILE A 75 -14.46 -7.30 0.96
N HIS A 76 -13.83 -8.35 0.48
CA HIS A 76 -13.56 -8.54 -0.95
C HIS A 76 -14.49 -9.61 -1.51
N PRO A 77 -15.46 -9.27 -2.40
CA PRO A 77 -16.40 -10.25 -2.96
C PRO A 77 -15.71 -11.40 -3.70
N GLY A 78 -14.55 -11.13 -4.33
CA GLY A 78 -13.71 -12.13 -5.02
C GLY A 78 -12.65 -12.79 -4.14
N GLY A 79 -12.53 -12.38 -2.87
CA GLY A 79 -11.41 -12.73 -2.02
C GLY A 79 -10.17 -11.88 -2.30
N GLN A 80 -9.11 -12.15 -1.55
CA GLN A 80 -7.83 -11.44 -1.69
C GLN A 80 -6.67 -12.35 -1.26
N VAL A 81 -5.51 -12.19 -1.86
CA VAL A 81 -4.26 -12.77 -1.37
C VAL A 81 -3.33 -11.65 -0.94
N LEU A 82 -2.77 -11.75 0.27
CA LEU A 82 -1.73 -10.86 0.76
C LEU A 82 -0.41 -11.63 0.81
N LEU A 83 0.60 -11.08 0.17
CA LEU A 83 1.99 -11.55 0.21
C LEU A 83 2.76 -10.60 1.12
N ILE A 84 3.07 -11.02 2.35
CA ILE A 84 3.71 -10.14 3.32
C ILE A 84 5.18 -9.93 2.96
N THR A 85 5.55 -8.69 2.67
CA THR A 85 6.88 -8.34 2.15
C THR A 85 7.80 -7.74 3.21
N GLU A 86 7.26 -7.11 4.26
CA GLU A 86 8.05 -6.46 5.30
C GLU A 86 7.32 -6.43 6.64
N GLY A 87 8.09 -6.46 7.73
CA GLY A 87 7.63 -6.19 9.08
C GLY A 87 6.67 -7.19 9.66
N THR A 88 5.92 -6.73 10.67
CA THR A 88 4.97 -7.55 11.44
C THR A 88 3.60 -6.88 11.48
N GLY A 89 2.58 -7.62 11.10
CA GLY A 89 1.20 -7.14 11.04
C GLY A 89 0.21 -8.02 11.78
N TYR A 90 -1.00 -7.52 11.84
CA TYR A 90 -2.18 -8.23 12.30
C TYR A 90 -3.11 -8.53 11.13
N TYR A 91 -3.76 -9.68 11.19
CA TYR A 91 -4.85 -10.07 10.32
C TYR A 91 -5.96 -10.73 11.15
N GLN A 92 -7.21 -10.32 10.94
CA GLN A 92 -8.36 -10.91 11.61
C GLN A 92 -9.54 -11.04 10.66
N GLU A 93 -10.19 -12.19 10.68
CA GLU A 93 -11.55 -12.37 10.15
C GLU A 93 -12.56 -12.22 11.29
N ARG A 94 -13.75 -11.68 10.96
CA ARG A 94 -14.81 -11.48 11.95
C ARG A 94 -15.15 -12.80 12.68
N GLY A 95 -15.17 -12.71 14.00
CA GLY A 95 -15.46 -13.87 14.87
C GLY A 95 -14.30 -14.84 15.06
N LYS A 96 -13.12 -14.57 14.49
CA LYS A 96 -11.91 -15.38 14.70
C LYS A 96 -10.87 -14.61 15.52
N PRO A 97 -9.93 -15.30 16.19
CA PRO A 97 -8.81 -14.66 16.84
C PRO A 97 -7.94 -13.89 15.85
N THR A 98 -7.39 -12.75 16.29
CA THR A 98 -6.39 -12.02 15.52
C THR A 98 -5.12 -12.86 15.39
N ARG A 99 -4.54 -12.87 14.19
CA ARG A 99 -3.29 -13.56 13.88
C ARG A 99 -2.19 -12.54 13.73
N ILE A 100 -1.01 -12.85 14.28
CA ILE A 100 0.22 -12.12 13.95
C ILE A 100 0.77 -12.72 12.65
N VAL A 101 1.14 -11.86 11.73
CA VAL A 101 1.70 -12.23 10.43
C VAL A 101 3.04 -11.53 10.21
N HIS A 102 3.97 -12.22 9.57
CA HIS A 102 5.35 -11.78 9.39
C HIS A 102 5.74 -11.80 7.93
N LYS A 103 6.82 -11.11 7.59
CA LYS A 103 7.46 -11.19 6.28
C LYS A 103 7.61 -12.64 5.82
N GLY A 104 7.15 -12.92 4.60
CA GLY A 104 7.16 -14.26 3.99
C GLY A 104 5.84 -15.01 4.13
N ASP A 105 4.93 -14.58 5.01
CA ASP A 105 3.60 -15.19 5.13
C ASP A 105 2.73 -14.88 3.92
N VAL A 106 1.82 -15.81 3.63
CA VAL A 106 0.77 -15.66 2.62
C VAL A 106 -0.58 -15.80 3.30
N ILE A 107 -1.42 -14.76 3.19
CA ILE A 107 -2.77 -14.74 3.73
C ILE A 107 -3.76 -14.89 2.57
N LYS A 108 -4.70 -15.81 2.73
CA LYS A 108 -5.82 -16.00 1.81
C LYS A 108 -7.09 -15.51 2.47
N CYS A 109 -7.53 -14.31 2.12
CA CYS A 109 -8.82 -13.77 2.56
C CYS A 109 -9.91 -14.41 1.72
N VAL A 110 -10.75 -15.24 2.34
CA VAL A 110 -11.79 -15.97 1.59
C VAL A 110 -12.84 -15.01 1.03
N PRO A 111 -13.42 -15.30 -0.16
CA PRO A 111 -14.46 -14.48 -0.75
C PRO A 111 -15.60 -14.18 0.22
N GLY A 112 -15.97 -12.92 0.37
CA GLY A 112 -17.09 -12.48 1.21
C GLY A 112 -16.82 -12.44 2.71
N ALA A 113 -15.64 -12.86 3.19
CA ALA A 113 -15.32 -12.75 4.61
C ALA A 113 -15.03 -11.31 5.02
N GLU A 114 -15.64 -10.87 6.12
CA GLU A 114 -15.28 -9.60 6.77
C GLU A 114 -13.93 -9.77 7.47
N HIS A 115 -12.99 -8.89 7.16
CA HIS A 115 -11.67 -8.93 7.76
C HIS A 115 -11.04 -7.54 7.84
N TRP A 116 -9.98 -7.43 8.62
CA TRP A 116 -9.08 -6.29 8.64
C TRP A 116 -7.63 -6.73 8.76
N HIS A 117 -6.72 -5.84 8.42
CA HIS A 117 -5.29 -6.02 8.64
C HIS A 117 -4.60 -4.66 8.83
N GLY A 118 -3.45 -4.69 9.47
CA GLY A 118 -2.66 -3.49 9.77
C GLY A 118 -1.33 -3.84 10.40
N ALA A 119 -0.51 -2.81 10.63
CA ALA A 119 0.77 -2.93 11.32
C ALA A 119 0.57 -3.19 12.82
N THR A 120 1.49 -3.92 13.45
CA THR A 120 1.53 -3.98 14.92
C THR A 120 1.87 -2.60 15.51
N PRO A 121 1.59 -2.34 16.81
CA PRO A 121 1.90 -1.05 17.42
C PRO A 121 3.38 -0.66 17.37
N ASN A 122 4.29 -1.64 17.24
CA ASN A 122 5.73 -1.45 17.42
C ASN A 122 6.54 -1.71 16.15
N ASP A 123 5.91 -2.06 15.04
CA ASP A 123 6.62 -2.40 13.80
C ASP A 123 5.87 -1.85 12.59
N THR A 124 6.60 -1.55 11.53
CA THR A 124 6.03 -1.28 10.20
C THR A 124 5.50 -2.56 9.58
N PHE A 125 4.68 -2.43 8.57
CA PHE A 125 4.09 -3.59 7.89
C PHE A 125 3.92 -3.29 6.40
N ALA A 126 4.24 -4.26 5.55
CA ALA A 126 3.99 -4.10 4.12
C ALA A 126 3.64 -5.43 3.46
N TYR A 127 2.80 -5.35 2.44
CA TYR A 127 2.39 -6.50 1.64
C TYR A 127 2.07 -6.09 0.19
N ILE A 128 2.06 -7.09 -0.69
CA ILE A 128 1.43 -7.02 -2.00
C ILE A 128 0.04 -7.66 -1.89
N ALA A 129 -0.99 -6.89 -2.20
CA ALA A 129 -2.37 -7.36 -2.30
C ALA A 129 -2.68 -7.75 -3.74
N VAL A 130 -3.23 -8.95 -3.93
CA VAL A 130 -3.77 -9.44 -5.20
C VAL A 130 -5.26 -9.64 -5.01
N THR A 131 -6.07 -8.79 -5.65
CA THR A 131 -7.52 -8.72 -5.44
C THR A 131 -8.26 -8.90 -6.75
N PRO A 132 -8.95 -10.05 -6.98
CA PRO A 132 -9.82 -10.23 -8.14
C PRO A 132 -10.91 -9.15 -8.18
N THR A 133 -11.11 -8.52 -9.33
CA THR A 133 -12.06 -7.41 -9.50
C THR A 133 -13.38 -7.81 -10.15
N ALA A 134 -13.43 -8.94 -10.86
CA ALA A 134 -14.61 -9.41 -11.57
C ALA A 134 -15.84 -9.68 -10.69
N LYS A 135 -15.64 -9.91 -9.38
CA LYS A 135 -16.73 -10.15 -8.42
C LYS A 135 -17.26 -8.89 -7.74
N GLY A 136 -16.68 -7.74 -8.03
CA GLY A 136 -17.09 -6.45 -7.47
C GLY A 136 -15.98 -5.76 -6.68
N LYS A 137 -16.28 -4.51 -6.27
CA LYS A 137 -15.34 -3.67 -5.51
C LYS A 137 -15.32 -4.05 -4.03
N THR A 138 -14.26 -3.64 -3.34
CA THR A 138 -14.15 -3.71 -1.87
C THR A 138 -15.34 -3.01 -1.21
N ILE A 139 -15.95 -3.67 -0.24
CA ILE A 139 -17.04 -3.14 0.59
C ILE A 139 -16.42 -2.75 1.93
N TRP A 140 -16.40 -1.46 2.24
CA TRP A 140 -15.87 -0.92 3.47
C TRP A 140 -16.95 -0.92 4.55
N LEU A 141 -16.56 -1.25 5.79
CA LEU A 141 -17.40 -1.34 6.97
C LEU A 141 -16.91 -0.35 8.02
N GLU A 142 -17.18 -0.64 9.30
CA GLU A 142 -16.79 0.22 10.41
C GLU A 142 -15.28 0.16 10.73
N PRO A 143 -14.73 1.19 11.40
CA PRO A 143 -13.36 1.17 11.91
C PRO A 143 -13.11 0.02 12.89
N VAL A 144 -11.87 -0.48 12.90
CA VAL A 144 -11.41 -1.47 13.89
C VAL A 144 -11.33 -0.82 15.25
N SER A 145 -12.05 -1.37 16.24
CA SER A 145 -12.05 -0.85 17.61
C SER A 145 -10.66 -1.02 18.26
N ASP A 146 -10.34 -0.14 19.21
CA ASP A 146 -9.10 -0.27 20.00
C ASP A 146 -9.09 -1.57 20.80
N LYS A 147 -10.25 -2.07 21.20
CA LYS A 147 -10.40 -3.38 21.86
C LYS A 147 -9.96 -4.52 20.94
N ASP A 148 -10.42 -4.53 19.69
CA ASP A 148 -10.04 -5.58 18.72
C ASP A 148 -8.55 -5.49 18.37
N PHE A 149 -8.05 -4.25 18.17
CA PHE A 149 -6.64 -4.01 17.86
C PHE A 149 -5.69 -4.40 19.00
N SER A 150 -6.07 -4.17 20.25
CA SER A 150 -5.25 -4.49 21.43
C SER A 150 -5.47 -5.90 21.98
N SER A 151 -6.42 -6.67 21.45
CA SER A 151 -6.77 -8.02 21.92
C SER A 151 -5.73 -9.10 21.61
N VAL A 152 -4.71 -8.76 20.85
CA VAL A 152 -3.63 -9.69 20.46
C VAL A 152 -2.70 -9.91 21.65
N LYS A 153 -2.62 -11.14 22.15
CA LYS A 153 -1.71 -11.57 23.22
C LYS A 153 -0.53 -12.31 22.63
#